data_d3f86c21ab4b4b1f849666ba71777f13
#
_entry.id   d3f86c21ab4b4b1f849666ba71777f13
#
_cell.length_a   1.000
_cell.length_b   1.000
_cell.length_c   1.000
_cell.angle_alpha   90.00
_cell.angle_beta   90.00
_cell.angle_gamma   90.00
#
_symmetry.space_group_name_H-M   'P 1'
#
loop_
_entity.id
_entity.type
_entity.pdbx_description
1 polymer ?
#
loop_
_entity_poly.entity_id
_entity_poly.type
_entity_poly.pdbx_seq_one_letter_code
_entity_poly.pdbx_strand_id
1 'polypeptide(L)'
;MKSFNLLARPSIYSSEIEYYFLEFLSNYREIVEQAINLTIKSINDPTYKAGNPGKLLQIARFPLSPDSIEFAKSIEIYEKSLEIIRRKAEAKSKLPFSPFKYLEILSPNQLNILAHLSGCLVGHHSQNTNLNTDCKERCNYKQYRSYEGFCNNEENHLWGASLTPFRRLLPPQYEDGIHLPIGWFADRLYSGFTKPNARRVSQQLIGSKKVSEDERHSHMLMQFGQFLDHDIDFSMPSISFNAFERETLDCSRTCRRIHPCFSIEIPIDDIRRNSTKPRHRSEQNCIELIRSSSSCGSGITSIATGTLMAREQVNQLTAFIDGSNIYGSSANLANHLRDKTRDSGQMRSLIIDGKQYLPLNEARFPNDCQQDPRRSHFGCFLAGDSRANEQLGLLAMHTLWLREHNRIARALA
;
A
#
# COMPACT_ATOMS: atom_id res chain seq x y z
N MET A 1 -32.52 36.39 37.55
CA MET A 1 -33.73 35.90 38.24
C MET A 1 -34.62 35.20 37.25
N LYS A 2 -34.76 33.97 37.34
CA LYS A 2 -35.81 32.96 37.16
C LYS A 2 -35.17 31.65 36.78
N SER A 3 -34.99 30.85 37.80
CA SER A 3 -34.67 29.42 37.74
C SER A 3 -35.81 28.68 37.05
N PHE A 4 -35.45 27.83 36.07
CA PHE A 4 -36.32 26.75 35.63
C PHE A 4 -35.73 25.42 36.13
N ASN A 5 -36.34 24.95 37.21
CA ASN A 5 -36.28 23.56 37.62
C ASN A 5 -36.99 22.71 36.59
N LEU A 6 -36.27 21.84 35.89
CA LEU A 6 -36.85 20.73 35.14
C LEU A 6 -36.62 19.46 35.96
N LEU A 7 -37.72 19.07 36.60
CA LEU A 7 -37.91 17.82 37.31
C LEU A 7 -37.57 16.60 36.47
N ALA A 8 -36.70 15.79 37.00
CA ALA A 8 -36.41 14.43 36.56
C ALA A 8 -37.70 13.59 36.44
N ARG A 9 -37.93 12.99 35.31
CA ARG A 9 -38.73 11.78 35.17
C ARG A 9 -37.78 10.61 34.93
N PRO A 10 -37.82 9.56 35.72
CA PRO A 10 -36.92 8.43 35.57
C PRO A 10 -37.51 7.34 34.64
N SER A 11 -36.61 6.70 33.89
CA SER A 11 -36.48 5.26 33.73
C SER A 11 -37.50 4.47 32.87
N ILE A 12 -37.88 4.93 31.71
CA ILE A 12 -38.39 3.98 30.68
C ILE A 12 -37.54 4.04 29.42
N TYR A 13 -36.83 5.14 29.17
CA TYR A 13 -35.96 5.32 27.98
C TYR A 13 -34.56 4.67 28.10
N SER A 14 -34.11 4.25 29.27
CA SER A 14 -32.74 3.74 29.42
C SER A 14 -32.59 2.28 28.95
N SER A 15 -33.60 1.44 29.17
CA SER A 15 -33.53 0.02 28.82
C SER A 15 -33.72 -0.24 27.32
N GLU A 16 -34.58 0.53 26.66
CA GLU A 16 -34.73 0.43 25.19
C GLU A 16 -33.51 0.98 24.46
N ILE A 17 -32.94 2.09 24.93
CA ILE A 17 -31.69 2.64 24.35
C ILE A 17 -30.53 1.69 24.57
N GLU A 18 -30.45 1.06 25.74
CA GLU A 18 -29.41 0.08 26.07
C GLU A 18 -29.57 -1.22 25.27
N TYR A 19 -30.81 -1.68 25.08
CA TYR A 19 -31.14 -2.84 24.22
C TYR A 19 -30.81 -2.55 22.75
N TYR A 20 -31.22 -1.41 22.20
CA TYR A 20 -30.87 -0.99 20.84
C TYR A 20 -29.35 -0.79 20.70
N PHE A 21 -28.66 -0.35 21.73
CA PHE A 21 -27.21 -0.19 21.72
C PHE A 21 -26.49 -1.55 21.72
N LEU A 22 -26.94 -2.51 22.49
CA LEU A 22 -26.37 -3.87 22.53
C LEU A 22 -26.66 -4.66 21.25
N GLU A 23 -27.86 -4.57 20.72
CA GLU A 23 -28.24 -5.13 19.42
C GLU A 23 -27.42 -4.48 18.29
N PHE A 24 -27.21 -3.20 18.39
CA PHE A 24 -26.40 -2.41 17.47
C PHE A 24 -24.93 -2.84 17.54
N LEU A 25 -24.32 -2.96 18.72
CA LEU A 25 -22.95 -3.44 18.90
C LEU A 25 -22.75 -4.87 18.41
N SER A 26 -23.71 -5.76 18.66
CA SER A 26 -23.73 -7.12 18.13
C SER A 26 -23.73 -7.12 16.60
N ASN A 27 -24.55 -6.28 15.99
CA ASN A 27 -24.64 -6.14 14.53
C ASN A 27 -23.36 -5.60 13.89
N TYR A 28 -22.62 -4.71 14.57
CA TYR A 28 -21.32 -4.20 14.09
C TYR A 28 -20.23 -5.24 14.17
N ARG A 29 -20.18 -6.01 15.25
CA ARG A 29 -19.23 -7.11 15.37
C ARG A 29 -19.43 -8.12 14.26
N GLU A 30 -20.67 -8.49 13.98
CA GLU A 30 -21.01 -9.36 12.84
C GLU A 30 -20.59 -8.77 11.49
N ILE A 31 -20.81 -7.46 11.28
CA ILE A 31 -20.40 -6.76 10.05
C ILE A 31 -18.88 -6.79 9.89
N VAL A 32 -18.12 -6.53 10.94
CA VAL A 32 -16.65 -6.55 10.90
C VAL A 32 -16.13 -7.97 10.73
N GLU A 33 -16.67 -8.95 11.44
CA GLU A 33 -16.32 -10.37 11.27
C GLU A 33 -16.60 -10.84 9.84
N GLN A 34 -17.73 -10.44 9.26
CA GLN A 34 -18.05 -10.71 7.86
C GLN A 34 -17.03 -10.07 6.90
N ALA A 35 -16.61 -8.82 7.16
CA ALA A 35 -15.58 -8.15 6.38
C ALA A 35 -14.22 -8.83 6.50
N ILE A 36 -13.82 -9.24 7.71
CA ILE A 36 -12.59 -10.01 7.96
C ILE A 36 -12.63 -11.33 7.17
N ASN A 37 -13.69 -12.09 7.29
CA ASN A 37 -13.85 -13.38 6.60
C ASN A 37 -13.78 -13.22 5.08
N LEU A 38 -14.42 -12.19 4.53
CA LEU A 38 -14.36 -11.87 3.10
C LEU A 38 -12.94 -11.49 2.67
N THR A 39 -12.22 -10.72 3.50
CA THR A 39 -10.84 -10.33 3.21
C THR A 39 -9.91 -11.54 3.25
N ILE A 40 -9.98 -12.36 4.30
CA ILE A 40 -9.18 -13.58 4.43
C ILE A 40 -9.47 -14.54 3.27
N LYS A 41 -10.74 -14.72 2.92
CA LYS A 41 -11.14 -15.54 1.77
C LYS A 41 -10.53 -15.02 0.47
N SER A 42 -10.54 -13.72 0.26
CA SER A 42 -9.97 -13.12 -0.94
C SER A 42 -8.44 -13.28 -1.03
N ILE A 43 -7.73 -13.22 0.08
CA ILE A 43 -6.27 -13.40 0.13
C ILE A 43 -5.89 -14.87 -0.06
N ASN A 44 -6.70 -15.80 0.45
CA ASN A 44 -6.43 -17.24 0.44
C ASN A 44 -7.06 -17.98 -0.74
N ASP A 45 -7.77 -17.31 -1.63
CA ASP A 45 -8.45 -17.93 -2.76
C ASP A 45 -7.45 -18.71 -3.65
N PRO A 46 -7.64 -20.06 -3.80
CA PRO A 46 -6.73 -20.87 -4.61
C PRO A 46 -6.77 -20.51 -6.11
N THR A 47 -7.86 -19.92 -6.62
CA THR A 47 -7.91 -19.41 -7.99
C THR A 47 -6.95 -18.24 -8.19
N TYR A 48 -6.62 -17.56 -7.13
CA TYR A 48 -5.57 -16.56 -7.07
C TYR A 48 -4.18 -17.20 -7.19
N LYS A 49 -3.99 -18.39 -6.61
CA LYS A 49 -2.70 -19.12 -6.60
C LYS A 49 -2.46 -19.98 -7.84
N ALA A 50 -3.51 -20.47 -8.49
CA ALA A 50 -3.37 -21.55 -9.49
C ALA A 50 -3.75 -21.17 -10.94
N GLY A 51 -4.40 -20.05 -11.19
CA GLY A 51 -5.16 -19.90 -12.41
C GLY A 51 -4.56 -19.06 -13.54
N ASN A 52 -3.58 -18.21 -13.29
CA ASN A 52 -3.04 -17.34 -14.32
C ASN A 52 -1.57 -16.96 -14.01
N PRO A 53 -0.62 -17.35 -14.88
CA PRO A 53 0.78 -16.94 -14.74
C PRO A 53 0.98 -15.44 -14.59
N GLY A 54 0.12 -14.62 -15.23
CA GLY A 54 0.13 -13.16 -15.08
C GLY A 54 -0.29 -12.67 -13.68
N LYS A 55 -1.15 -13.41 -12.97
CA LYS A 55 -1.53 -13.10 -11.58
C LYS A 55 -0.46 -13.49 -10.58
N LEU A 56 0.20 -14.62 -10.78
CA LEU A 56 1.38 -15.00 -10.01
C LEU A 56 2.49 -13.96 -10.16
N LEU A 57 2.66 -13.40 -11.35
CA LEU A 57 3.57 -12.30 -11.63
C LEU A 57 3.20 -11.02 -10.87
N GLN A 58 1.91 -10.72 -10.71
CA GLN A 58 1.47 -9.55 -9.97
C GLN A 58 1.66 -9.70 -8.46
N ILE A 59 1.38 -10.90 -7.90
CA ILE A 59 1.64 -11.18 -6.49
C ILE A 59 3.14 -11.17 -6.23
N ALA A 60 3.93 -11.71 -7.16
CA ALA A 60 5.38 -11.72 -7.08
C ALA A 60 6.00 -10.33 -7.30
N ARG A 61 5.33 -9.44 -8.04
CA ARG A 61 5.81 -8.07 -8.29
C ARG A 61 5.78 -7.15 -7.06
N PHE A 62 4.97 -7.46 -6.06
CA PHE A 62 4.82 -6.62 -4.87
C PHE A 62 4.85 -7.47 -3.60
N PRO A 63 5.99 -8.12 -3.31
CA PRO A 63 6.12 -8.88 -2.09
C PRO A 63 6.08 -7.93 -0.89
N LEU A 64 5.07 -8.11 -0.06
CA LEU A 64 4.86 -7.30 1.13
C LEU A 64 5.58 -7.91 2.32
N SER A 65 6.18 -7.08 3.16
CA SER A 65 6.62 -7.52 4.48
C SER A 65 5.42 -7.96 5.32
N PRO A 66 5.60 -8.82 6.33
CA PRO A 66 4.53 -9.18 7.26
C PRO A 66 3.83 -7.96 7.85
N ASP A 67 4.59 -6.94 8.25
CA ASP A 67 4.06 -5.69 8.81
C ASP A 67 3.23 -4.91 7.78
N SER A 68 3.69 -4.86 6.52
CA SER A 68 2.92 -4.25 5.42
C SER A 68 1.63 -5.01 5.12
N ILE A 69 1.64 -6.34 5.19
CA ILE A 69 0.45 -7.18 5.00
C ILE A 69 -0.58 -6.88 6.09
N GLU A 70 -0.17 -6.88 7.36
CA GLU A 70 -1.08 -6.60 8.48
C GLU A 70 -1.64 -5.18 8.41
N PHE A 71 -0.81 -4.20 8.04
CA PHE A 71 -1.23 -2.83 7.84
C PHE A 71 -2.29 -2.72 6.71
N ALA A 72 -2.02 -3.29 5.54
CA ALA A 72 -2.95 -3.27 4.42
C ALA A 72 -4.25 -4.01 4.72
N LYS A 73 -4.19 -5.15 5.46
CA LYS A 73 -5.38 -5.89 5.91
C LYS A 73 -6.28 -5.04 6.79
N SER A 74 -5.71 -4.33 7.76
CA SER A 74 -6.49 -3.52 8.70
C SER A 74 -7.29 -2.43 7.97
N ILE A 75 -6.68 -1.78 6.99
CA ILE A 75 -7.34 -0.78 6.16
C ILE A 75 -8.46 -1.40 5.33
N GLU A 76 -8.17 -2.51 4.64
CA GLU A 76 -9.16 -3.15 3.79
C GLU A 76 -10.34 -3.72 4.57
N ILE A 77 -10.12 -4.25 5.77
CA ILE A 77 -11.20 -4.69 6.67
C ILE A 77 -12.09 -3.51 7.02
N TYR A 78 -11.50 -2.36 7.34
CA TYR A 78 -12.27 -1.17 7.68
C TYR A 78 -13.05 -0.63 6.47
N GLU A 79 -12.39 -0.44 5.32
CA GLU A 79 -13.05 -0.01 4.08
C GLU A 79 -14.20 -0.95 3.69
N LYS A 80 -14.01 -2.27 3.82
CA LYS A 80 -15.07 -3.26 3.55
C LYS A 80 -16.21 -3.22 4.55
N SER A 81 -15.92 -3.00 5.83
CA SER A 81 -16.95 -2.83 6.85
C SER A 81 -17.84 -1.63 6.54
N LEU A 82 -17.25 -0.51 6.14
CA LEU A 82 -17.97 0.68 5.71
C LEU A 82 -18.81 0.41 4.44
N GLU A 83 -18.28 -0.32 3.48
CA GLU A 83 -19.00 -0.70 2.28
C GLU A 83 -20.25 -1.58 2.59
N ILE A 84 -20.14 -2.52 3.53
CA ILE A 84 -21.28 -3.32 3.99
C ILE A 84 -22.35 -2.42 4.61
N ILE A 85 -21.96 -1.47 5.46
CA ILE A 85 -22.86 -0.50 6.07
C ILE A 85 -23.56 0.33 5.00
N ARG A 86 -22.80 0.84 4.03
CA ARG A 86 -23.31 1.60 2.90
C ARG A 86 -24.38 0.83 2.15
N ARG A 87 -24.10 -0.41 1.75
CA ARG A 87 -25.04 -1.27 1.02
C ARG A 87 -26.33 -1.52 1.80
N LYS A 88 -26.21 -1.77 3.11
CA LYS A 88 -27.37 -1.95 3.99
C LYS A 88 -28.22 -0.67 4.10
N ALA A 89 -27.56 0.50 4.17
CA ALA A 89 -28.24 1.79 4.23
C ALA A 89 -28.92 2.14 2.90
N GLU A 90 -28.27 1.92 1.76
CA GLU A 90 -28.84 2.15 0.43
C GLU A 90 -30.04 1.25 0.16
N ALA A 91 -29.98 -0.02 0.58
CA ALA A 91 -31.10 -0.95 0.43
C ALA A 91 -32.35 -0.47 1.19
N LYS A 92 -32.17 0.25 2.30
CA LYS A 92 -33.28 0.81 3.10
C LYS A 92 -33.79 2.15 2.54
N SER A 93 -32.91 3.04 2.10
CA SER A 93 -33.26 4.45 1.79
C SER A 93 -33.57 4.71 0.31
N LYS A 94 -33.17 3.81 -0.61
CA LYS A 94 -33.24 3.98 -2.07
C LYS A 94 -32.56 5.26 -2.61
N LEU A 95 -31.78 5.97 -1.79
CA LEU A 95 -31.08 7.19 -2.15
C LEU A 95 -29.57 6.91 -2.32
N PRO A 96 -28.89 7.59 -3.26
CA PRO A 96 -27.46 7.44 -3.42
C PRO A 96 -26.73 7.84 -2.13
N PHE A 97 -25.73 7.06 -1.77
CA PHE A 97 -24.98 7.23 -0.56
C PHE A 97 -23.72 8.07 -0.83
N SER A 98 -23.58 9.16 -0.11
CA SER A 98 -22.38 9.99 -0.12
C SER A 98 -21.50 9.62 1.09
N PRO A 99 -20.17 9.80 1.03
CA PRO A 99 -19.28 9.55 2.18
C PRO A 99 -19.67 10.35 3.44
N PHE A 100 -20.26 11.52 3.28
CA PHE A 100 -20.74 12.35 4.40
C PHE A 100 -21.86 11.69 5.20
N LYS A 101 -22.66 10.82 4.57
CA LYS A 101 -23.75 10.11 5.26
C LYS A 101 -23.26 9.13 6.33
N TYR A 102 -22.02 8.67 6.28
CA TYR A 102 -21.49 7.87 7.37
C TYR A 102 -21.47 8.64 8.70
N LEU A 103 -21.13 9.93 8.67
CA LEU A 103 -21.11 10.79 9.86
C LEU A 103 -22.51 11.10 10.40
N GLU A 104 -23.55 10.97 9.56
CA GLU A 104 -24.94 11.11 9.95
C GLU A 104 -25.51 9.82 10.57
N ILE A 105 -25.07 8.65 10.07
CA ILE A 105 -25.60 7.34 10.45
C ILE A 105 -24.85 6.74 11.65
N LEU A 106 -23.54 6.99 11.75
CA LEU A 106 -22.65 6.39 12.73
C LEU A 106 -22.19 7.43 13.73
N SER A 107 -22.35 7.12 15.02
CA SER A 107 -21.77 7.96 16.07
C SER A 107 -20.24 7.85 16.09
N PRO A 108 -19.51 8.85 16.62
CA PRO A 108 -18.07 8.79 16.78
C PRO A 108 -17.58 7.55 17.54
N ASN A 109 -18.30 7.11 18.58
CA ASN A 109 -17.97 5.90 19.32
C ASN A 109 -18.06 4.64 18.44
N GLN A 110 -19.06 4.55 17.59
CA GLN A 110 -19.24 3.42 16.68
C GLN A 110 -18.14 3.37 15.62
N LEU A 111 -17.77 4.50 15.06
CA LEU A 111 -16.67 4.62 14.11
C LEU A 111 -15.34 4.21 14.76
N ASN A 112 -15.10 4.62 15.98
CA ASN A 112 -13.92 4.24 16.75
C ASN A 112 -13.88 2.74 17.07
N ILE A 113 -15.00 2.13 17.46
CA ILE A 113 -15.12 0.68 17.67
C ILE A 113 -14.81 -0.08 16.38
N LEU A 114 -15.36 0.35 15.23
CA LEU A 114 -15.07 -0.25 13.94
C LEU A 114 -13.58 -0.16 13.58
N ALA A 115 -12.97 1.01 13.76
CA ALA A 115 -11.55 1.21 13.54
C ALA A 115 -10.70 0.28 14.43
N HIS A 116 -11.07 0.16 15.69
CA HIS A 116 -10.37 -0.70 16.64
C HIS A 116 -10.50 -2.18 16.30
N LEU A 117 -11.71 -2.66 15.99
CA LEU A 117 -11.96 -4.04 15.64
C LEU A 117 -11.28 -4.44 14.32
N SER A 118 -11.18 -3.52 13.37
CA SER A 118 -10.47 -3.75 12.09
C SER A 118 -8.95 -3.69 12.24
N GLY A 119 -8.43 -3.13 13.33
CA GLY A 119 -7.00 -2.85 13.50
C GLY A 119 -6.53 -1.56 12.83
N CYS A 120 -7.44 -0.80 12.19
CA CYS A 120 -7.14 0.49 11.58
C CYS A 120 -7.14 1.59 12.65
N LEU A 121 -6.14 1.56 13.52
CA LEU A 121 -6.02 2.51 14.63
C LEU A 121 -5.47 3.84 14.13
N VAL A 122 -6.29 4.86 14.14
CA VAL A 122 -5.94 6.21 13.69
C VAL A 122 -4.83 6.85 14.54
N GLY A 123 -4.64 6.37 15.78
CA GLY A 123 -3.63 6.89 16.70
C GLY A 123 -2.19 6.47 16.42
N HIS A 124 -1.97 5.38 15.69
CA HIS A 124 -0.60 4.93 15.38
C HIS A 124 0.07 5.71 14.25
N HIS A 125 -0.72 6.43 13.43
CA HIS A 125 -0.23 7.18 12.26
C HIS A 125 -0.79 8.59 12.15
N SER A 126 -1.61 9.04 13.12
CA SER A 126 -2.17 10.40 13.13
C SER A 126 -1.22 11.36 13.83
N GLN A 127 -0.98 12.50 13.18
CA GLN A 127 -0.13 13.60 13.66
C GLN A 127 -0.59 14.24 14.99
N ASN A 128 -1.68 13.74 15.62
CA ASN A 128 -2.39 14.52 16.66
C ASN A 128 -2.60 13.84 18.01
N THR A 129 -2.01 12.69 18.31
CA THR A 129 -2.18 12.12 19.66
C THR A 129 -0.83 11.76 20.28
N ASN A 130 -0.55 12.29 21.47
CA ASN A 130 0.40 11.88 22.54
C ASN A 130 1.58 10.93 22.23
N LEU A 131 1.86 10.63 20.94
CA LEU A 131 3.04 9.91 20.49
C LEU A 131 4.34 10.68 20.78
N ASN A 132 4.25 11.98 21.10
CA ASN A 132 5.40 12.78 21.52
C ASN A 132 6.05 12.31 22.83
N THR A 133 5.30 11.65 23.72
CA THR A 133 5.86 11.07 24.93
C THR A 133 6.55 9.73 24.67
N ASP A 134 5.97 8.92 23.80
CA ASP A 134 6.52 7.60 23.45
C ASP A 134 7.74 7.72 22.52
N CYS A 135 7.77 8.75 21.67
CA CYS A 135 8.93 9.04 20.81
C CYS A 135 10.15 9.49 21.62
N LYS A 136 9.99 10.22 22.73
CA LYS A 136 11.14 10.63 23.55
C LYS A 136 11.87 9.45 24.19
N GLU A 137 11.15 8.40 24.57
CA GLU A 137 11.75 7.16 25.07
C GLU A 137 12.34 6.31 23.96
N ARG A 138 11.72 6.29 22.78
CA ARG A 138 12.21 5.55 21.59
C ARG A 138 13.35 6.26 20.89
N CYS A 139 13.45 7.59 20.97
CA CYS A 139 14.51 8.40 20.33
C CYS A 139 15.84 8.39 21.09
N ASN A 140 16.15 7.33 21.82
CA ASN A 140 17.46 7.19 22.51
C ASN A 140 18.65 7.05 21.55
N TYR A 141 18.40 7.00 20.24
CA TYR A 141 19.45 6.93 19.20
C TYR A 141 19.98 8.30 18.81
N LYS A 142 20.50 9.07 19.77
CA LYS A 142 21.06 10.39 19.52
C LYS A 142 22.26 10.39 18.56
N GLN A 143 22.91 9.25 18.39
CA GLN A 143 24.14 9.13 17.60
C GLN A 143 23.90 8.54 16.22
N TYR A 144 22.90 7.66 16.07
CA TYR A 144 22.59 6.95 14.84
C TYR A 144 21.10 7.03 14.54
N ARG A 145 20.75 7.00 13.24
CA ARG A 145 19.35 6.91 12.79
C ARG A 145 18.75 5.54 13.11
N SER A 146 17.42 5.48 13.23
CA SER A 146 16.70 4.21 13.29
C SER A 146 16.49 3.63 11.89
N TYR A 147 16.41 2.31 11.77
CA TYR A 147 16.12 1.63 10.50
C TYR A 147 14.74 1.96 9.94
N GLU A 148 13.77 2.19 10.80
CA GLU A 148 12.40 2.54 10.45
C GLU A 148 12.22 4.02 10.13
N GLY A 149 13.24 4.85 10.33
CA GLY A 149 13.18 6.28 10.09
C GLY A 149 12.50 7.09 11.20
N PHE A 150 12.04 6.44 12.29
CA PHE A 150 11.49 7.14 13.46
C PHE A 150 12.57 8.05 14.07
N CYS A 151 12.16 9.27 14.44
CA CYS A 151 13.00 10.26 15.08
C CYS A 151 14.19 10.76 14.22
N ASN A 152 14.29 10.37 12.96
CA ASN A 152 15.31 10.89 12.05
C ASN A 152 15.03 12.36 11.70
N ASN A 153 13.77 12.79 11.74
CA ASN A 153 13.38 14.19 11.75
C ASN A 153 13.18 14.64 13.21
N GLU A 154 13.96 15.59 13.67
CA GLU A 154 13.96 16.01 15.08
C GLU A 154 12.70 16.78 15.47
N GLU A 155 12.10 17.53 14.57
CA GLU A 155 10.88 18.30 14.82
C GLU A 155 9.62 17.46 14.69
N ASN A 156 9.61 16.56 13.70
CA ASN A 156 8.47 15.74 13.34
C ASN A 156 8.88 14.28 13.25
N HIS A 157 8.90 13.60 14.35
CA HIS A 157 9.48 12.27 14.53
C HIS A 157 8.95 11.18 13.60
N LEU A 158 7.76 11.35 13.02
CA LEU A 158 7.15 10.41 12.08
C LEU A 158 7.44 10.75 10.60
N TRP A 159 7.95 11.94 10.31
CA TRP A 159 8.19 12.32 8.93
C TRP A 159 9.34 11.51 8.34
N GLY A 160 9.04 10.87 7.22
CA GLY A 160 9.97 10.00 6.53
C GLY A 160 10.14 8.62 7.16
N ALA A 161 9.38 8.27 8.19
CA ALA A 161 9.37 6.92 8.73
C ALA A 161 8.67 5.94 7.78
N SER A 162 9.09 4.67 7.81
CA SER A 162 8.43 3.58 7.08
C SER A 162 7.00 3.37 7.58
N LEU A 163 6.13 2.86 6.72
CA LEU A 163 4.70 2.63 6.98
C LEU A 163 3.91 3.88 7.35
N THR A 164 4.39 5.06 6.94
CA THR A 164 3.70 6.33 7.11
C THR A 164 3.21 6.88 5.76
N PRO A 165 2.22 7.79 5.76
CA PRO A 165 1.77 8.43 4.53
C PRO A 165 2.87 9.23 3.85
N PHE A 166 2.88 9.17 2.51
CA PHE A 166 3.68 10.12 1.72
C PHE A 166 3.26 11.55 2.04
N ARG A 167 4.22 12.41 2.31
CA ARG A 167 3.95 13.84 2.46
C ARG A 167 3.74 14.49 1.10
N ARG A 168 2.59 15.15 0.92
CA ARG A 168 2.30 15.87 -0.30
C ARG A 168 2.86 17.28 -0.27
N LEU A 169 3.38 17.73 -1.42
CA LEU A 169 3.76 19.12 -1.63
C LEU A 169 2.56 19.99 -2.00
N LEU A 170 1.57 19.41 -2.69
CA LEU A 170 0.34 20.07 -3.11
C LEU A 170 -0.88 19.31 -2.58
N PRO A 171 -2.00 19.99 -2.30
CA PRO A 171 -3.23 19.33 -1.90
C PRO A 171 -3.67 18.30 -2.95
N PRO A 172 -4.09 17.10 -2.55
CA PRO A 172 -4.58 16.09 -3.47
C PRO A 172 -5.93 16.52 -4.06
N GLN A 173 -6.18 16.14 -5.31
CA GLN A 173 -7.45 16.36 -5.97
C GLN A 173 -8.12 15.02 -6.24
N TYR A 174 -9.32 14.85 -5.69
CA TYR A 174 -10.16 13.68 -5.90
C TYR A 174 -11.50 14.09 -6.50
N GLU A 175 -12.11 13.16 -7.23
CA GLU A 175 -13.40 13.37 -7.90
C GLU A 175 -14.54 13.73 -6.94
N ASP A 176 -14.54 13.07 -5.78
CA ASP A 176 -15.48 13.26 -4.67
C ASP A 176 -14.90 14.12 -3.53
N GLY A 177 -13.72 14.70 -3.75
CA GLY A 177 -12.98 15.51 -2.78
C GLY A 177 -12.11 14.70 -1.81
N ILE A 178 -12.29 13.39 -1.66
CA ILE A 178 -11.62 12.60 -0.61
C ILE A 178 -11.00 11.27 -1.07
N HIS A 179 -11.59 10.60 -2.07
CA HIS A 179 -11.25 9.18 -2.28
C HIS A 179 -11.14 8.76 -3.76
N LEU A 180 -12.09 9.16 -4.59
CA LEU A 180 -12.16 8.74 -5.99
C LEU A 180 -11.17 9.52 -6.85
N PRO A 181 -10.34 8.86 -7.68
CA PRO A 181 -9.40 9.59 -8.53
C PRO A 181 -10.10 10.38 -9.61
N ILE A 182 -9.53 11.51 -10.00
CA ILE A 182 -10.01 12.32 -11.12
C ILE A 182 -10.12 11.47 -12.38
N GLY A 183 -11.28 11.54 -13.04
CA GLY A 183 -11.63 10.71 -14.20
C GLY A 183 -12.26 9.37 -13.81
N TRP A 184 -12.74 9.23 -12.57
CA TRP A 184 -13.51 8.06 -12.14
C TRP A 184 -14.78 7.88 -12.96
N PHE A 185 -15.49 8.98 -13.22
CA PHE A 185 -16.67 9.00 -14.10
C PHE A 185 -16.23 9.30 -15.54
N ALA A 186 -16.49 8.36 -16.46
CA ALA A 186 -15.99 8.44 -17.84
C ALA A 186 -16.49 9.67 -18.60
N ASP A 187 -17.77 10.05 -18.37
CA ASP A 187 -18.46 11.09 -19.11
C ASP A 187 -18.35 12.48 -18.47
N ARG A 188 -17.62 12.59 -17.36
CA ARG A 188 -17.44 13.88 -16.70
C ARG A 188 -16.54 14.79 -17.50
N LEU A 189 -16.98 16.03 -17.68
CA LEU A 189 -16.21 17.08 -18.34
C LEU A 189 -15.38 17.86 -17.34
N TYR A 190 -14.12 18.12 -17.69
CA TYR A 190 -13.17 18.96 -16.97
C TYR A 190 -12.84 20.15 -17.86
N SER A 191 -13.23 21.35 -17.47
CA SER A 191 -13.09 22.57 -18.29
C SER A 191 -13.67 22.40 -19.73
N GLY A 192 -14.79 21.69 -19.84
CA GLY A 192 -15.47 21.43 -21.11
C GLY A 192 -14.96 20.25 -21.93
N PHE A 193 -13.94 19.54 -21.47
CA PHE A 193 -13.33 18.38 -22.17
C PHE A 193 -13.41 17.12 -21.31
N THR A 194 -13.58 15.97 -21.97
CA THR A 194 -13.40 14.67 -21.32
C THR A 194 -11.92 14.44 -21.03
N LYS A 195 -11.61 13.72 -19.94
CA LYS A 195 -10.23 13.35 -19.63
C LYS A 195 -9.65 12.47 -20.74
N PRO A 196 -8.48 12.80 -21.29
CA PRO A 196 -7.88 11.99 -22.35
C PRO A 196 -7.51 10.60 -21.83
N ASN A 197 -7.57 9.62 -22.72
CA ASN A 197 -7.19 8.24 -22.40
C ASN A 197 -5.69 8.16 -22.09
N ALA A 198 -5.34 7.61 -20.89
CA ALA A 198 -3.95 7.56 -20.41
C ALA A 198 -3.02 6.77 -21.35
N ARG A 199 -3.52 5.68 -21.97
CA ARG A 199 -2.76 4.89 -22.93
C ARG A 199 -2.40 5.71 -24.18
N ARG A 200 -3.37 6.47 -24.71
CA ARG A 200 -3.15 7.35 -25.86
C ARG A 200 -2.18 8.48 -25.55
N VAL A 201 -2.32 9.11 -24.39
CA VAL A 201 -1.38 10.15 -23.93
C VAL A 201 0.04 9.59 -23.84
N SER A 202 0.21 8.43 -23.21
CA SER A 202 1.51 7.76 -23.12
C SER A 202 2.12 7.48 -24.50
N GLN A 203 1.33 6.95 -25.44
CA GLN A 203 1.82 6.66 -26.78
C GLN A 203 2.21 7.90 -27.57
N GLN A 204 1.47 9.00 -27.42
CA GLN A 204 1.70 10.21 -28.20
C GLN A 204 2.84 11.07 -27.63
N LEU A 205 2.97 11.14 -26.31
CA LEU A 205 3.93 12.01 -25.64
C LEU A 205 5.25 11.29 -25.28
N ILE A 206 5.17 10.03 -24.89
CA ILE A 206 6.33 9.25 -24.43
C ILE A 206 6.83 8.29 -25.52
N GLY A 207 5.96 7.91 -26.46
CA GLY A 207 6.32 6.99 -27.53
C GLY A 207 7.41 7.56 -28.41
N SER A 208 8.53 6.85 -28.52
CA SER A 208 9.66 7.20 -29.36
C SER A 208 9.67 6.33 -30.63
N LYS A 209 9.74 6.94 -31.80
CA LYS A 209 9.89 6.22 -33.07
C LYS A 209 11.34 5.76 -33.32
N LYS A 210 12.29 6.44 -32.72
CA LYS A 210 13.72 6.18 -32.83
C LYS A 210 14.37 6.34 -31.45
N VAL A 211 15.10 5.33 -31.05
CA VAL A 211 15.99 5.42 -29.88
C VAL A 211 17.27 6.12 -30.34
N SER A 212 17.64 7.20 -29.68
CA SER A 212 18.94 7.86 -29.81
C SER A 212 19.78 7.63 -28.58
N GLU A 213 21.06 7.35 -28.77
CA GLU A 213 22.01 7.21 -27.69
C GLU A 213 22.32 8.58 -27.11
N ASP A 214 22.50 8.64 -25.80
CA ASP A 214 23.00 9.85 -25.12
C ASP A 214 24.53 9.82 -25.12
N GLU A 215 25.16 10.85 -25.69
CA GLU A 215 26.62 10.91 -25.83
C GLU A 215 27.34 11.25 -24.49
N ARG A 216 26.61 11.73 -23.49
CA ARG A 216 27.18 12.20 -22.22
C ARG A 216 26.94 11.28 -21.03
N HIS A 217 25.90 10.46 -21.08
CA HIS A 217 25.48 9.62 -19.97
C HIS A 217 25.51 8.15 -20.35
N SER A 218 26.12 7.34 -19.52
CA SER A 218 26.07 5.89 -19.64
C SER A 218 24.76 5.31 -19.11
N HIS A 219 24.48 4.07 -19.44
CA HIS A 219 23.35 3.31 -18.89
C HIS A 219 23.34 3.28 -17.34
N MET A 220 24.52 3.46 -16.71
CA MET A 220 24.62 3.51 -15.25
C MET A 220 23.87 4.69 -14.63
N LEU A 221 23.61 5.77 -15.34
CA LEU A 221 22.77 6.86 -14.86
C LEU A 221 21.35 6.38 -14.52
N MET A 222 20.75 5.60 -15.43
CA MET A 222 19.43 5.02 -15.21
C MET A 222 19.45 4.01 -14.05
N GLN A 223 20.47 3.13 -14.01
CA GLN A 223 20.60 2.14 -12.94
C GLN A 223 20.76 2.78 -11.56
N PHE A 224 21.57 3.83 -11.46
CA PHE A 224 21.74 4.57 -10.22
C PHE A 224 20.47 5.34 -9.85
N GLY A 225 19.79 5.93 -10.82
CA GLY A 225 18.50 6.60 -10.60
C GLY A 225 17.45 5.65 -10.04
N GLN A 226 17.30 4.45 -10.61
CA GLN A 226 16.40 3.43 -10.09
C GLN A 226 16.82 2.96 -8.68
N PHE A 227 18.11 2.75 -8.46
CA PHE A 227 18.62 2.36 -7.15
C PHE A 227 18.31 3.41 -6.08
N LEU A 228 18.41 4.70 -6.43
CA LEU A 228 18.13 5.82 -5.53
C LEU A 228 16.62 5.99 -5.29
N ASP A 229 15.80 5.80 -6.31
CA ASP A 229 14.33 5.76 -6.21
C ASP A 229 13.89 4.69 -5.21
N HIS A 230 14.48 3.50 -5.29
CA HIS A 230 14.21 2.40 -4.39
C HIS A 230 14.70 2.61 -2.95
N ASP A 231 15.46 3.66 -2.70
CA ASP A 231 15.86 4.06 -1.34
C ASP A 231 14.81 4.95 -0.65
N ILE A 232 13.99 5.65 -1.43
CA ILE A 232 13.10 6.69 -0.89
C ILE A 232 11.62 6.37 -0.98
N ASP A 233 11.21 5.49 -1.90
CA ASP A 233 9.80 5.18 -2.06
C ASP A 233 9.49 3.71 -2.42
N PHE A 234 8.40 3.22 -1.85
CA PHE A 234 7.70 2.01 -2.24
C PHE A 234 6.26 2.07 -1.76
N SER A 235 5.34 2.46 -2.62
CA SER A 235 3.93 2.54 -2.28
C SER A 235 3.36 1.15 -1.96
N MET A 236 2.49 1.09 -0.94
CA MET A 236 1.86 -0.15 -0.53
C MET A 236 0.74 -0.54 -1.49
N PRO A 237 0.77 -1.72 -2.15
CA PRO A 237 -0.30 -2.17 -3.01
C PRO A 237 -1.53 -2.59 -2.21
N SER A 238 -2.70 -2.59 -2.84
CA SER A 238 -3.89 -3.23 -2.30
C SER A 238 -3.72 -4.75 -2.33
N ILE A 239 -4.03 -5.43 -1.23
CA ILE A 239 -3.85 -6.89 -1.09
C ILE A 239 -5.09 -7.70 -1.46
N SER A 240 -6.26 -7.07 -1.45
CA SER A 240 -7.53 -7.72 -1.71
C SER A 240 -8.05 -7.36 -3.10
N PHE A 241 -8.15 -8.37 -3.95
CA PHE A 241 -8.65 -8.22 -5.32
C PHE A 241 -10.11 -8.67 -5.47
N ASN A 242 -10.73 -9.17 -4.42
CA ASN A 242 -12.09 -9.67 -4.48
C ASN A 242 -13.04 -8.69 -3.83
N ALA A 243 -13.87 -8.04 -4.64
CA ALA A 243 -15.00 -7.30 -4.16
C ALA A 243 -16.08 -8.27 -3.59
N PHE A 244 -17.00 -7.71 -2.84
CA PHE A 244 -18.07 -8.35 -2.10
C PHE A 244 -19.05 -9.22 -2.90
N GLU A 245 -18.89 -9.33 -4.20
CA GLU A 245 -19.78 -10.10 -5.06
C GLU A 245 -19.17 -11.47 -5.36
N ARG A 246 -20.04 -12.45 -5.61
CA ARG A 246 -19.73 -13.85 -5.91
C ARG A 246 -18.77 -14.04 -7.11
N GLU A 247 -18.42 -12.97 -7.80
CA GLU A 247 -17.45 -12.96 -8.89
C GLU A 247 -16.13 -12.38 -8.39
N THR A 248 -15.05 -13.09 -8.62
CA THR A 248 -13.68 -12.60 -8.41
C THR A 248 -13.49 -11.30 -9.19
N LEU A 249 -13.30 -10.18 -8.50
CA LEU A 249 -13.03 -8.91 -9.15
C LEU A 249 -11.63 -8.94 -9.73
N ASP A 250 -11.54 -9.39 -10.95
CA ASP A 250 -10.34 -9.32 -11.74
C ASP A 250 -10.36 -7.98 -12.48
N CYS A 251 -9.57 -7.02 -12.00
CA CYS A 251 -9.48 -5.68 -12.62
C CYS A 251 -9.14 -5.76 -14.10
N SER A 252 -8.41 -6.82 -14.48
CA SER A 252 -8.05 -7.08 -15.85
C SER A 252 -9.23 -7.61 -16.68
N ARG A 253 -10.15 -8.40 -16.10
CA ARG A 253 -11.30 -8.99 -16.81
C ARG A 253 -12.49 -8.07 -16.89
N THR A 254 -12.79 -7.37 -15.82
CA THR A 254 -14.01 -6.55 -15.75
C THR A 254 -13.85 -5.22 -16.44
N CYS A 255 -12.64 -4.67 -16.52
CA CYS A 255 -12.35 -3.31 -16.98
C CYS A 255 -13.21 -2.23 -16.26
N ARG A 256 -13.87 -2.59 -15.18
CA ARG A 256 -14.78 -1.71 -14.43
C ARG A 256 -13.97 -0.85 -13.45
N ARG A 257 -14.45 0.36 -13.23
CA ARG A 257 -13.95 1.27 -12.20
C ARG A 257 -14.65 0.96 -10.88
N ILE A 258 -14.19 -0.08 -10.21
CA ILE A 258 -14.67 -0.52 -8.89
C ILE A 258 -13.46 -0.62 -8.00
N HIS A 259 -13.46 0.11 -6.87
CA HIS A 259 -12.32 0.12 -5.96
C HIS A 259 -11.87 -1.31 -5.59
N PRO A 260 -10.57 -1.65 -5.67
CA PRO A 260 -9.42 -0.79 -5.99
C PRO A 260 -9.08 -0.67 -7.50
N CYS A 261 -9.90 -1.19 -8.41
CA CYS A 261 -9.65 -1.18 -9.85
C CYS A 261 -9.86 0.20 -10.47
N PHE A 262 -8.87 0.67 -11.22
CA PHE A 262 -8.93 1.87 -12.04
C PHE A 262 -8.33 1.61 -13.42
N SER A 263 -8.81 0.55 -14.06
CA SER A 263 -8.27 0.02 -15.31
C SER A 263 -8.25 1.05 -16.44
N ILE A 264 -7.20 1.00 -17.26
CA ILE A 264 -6.97 1.89 -18.40
C ILE A 264 -7.54 1.24 -19.65
N GLU A 265 -8.54 1.87 -20.24
CA GLU A 265 -9.14 1.39 -21.49
C GLU A 265 -8.13 1.43 -22.65
N ILE A 266 -8.07 0.36 -23.45
CA ILE A 266 -7.26 0.30 -24.67
C ILE A 266 -8.08 0.88 -25.81
N PRO A 267 -7.63 1.98 -26.48
CA PRO A 267 -8.32 2.57 -27.62
C PRO A 267 -8.58 1.57 -28.75
N ILE A 268 -9.64 1.78 -29.53
CA ILE A 268 -10.03 0.87 -30.62
C ILE A 268 -8.93 0.81 -31.70
N ASP A 269 -8.25 1.93 -31.94
CA ASP A 269 -7.16 2.10 -32.89
C ASP A 269 -5.78 1.72 -32.33
N ASP A 270 -5.71 1.19 -31.09
CA ASP A 270 -4.46 0.75 -30.50
C ASP A 270 -3.91 -0.51 -31.22
N ILE A 271 -2.59 -0.55 -31.39
CA ILE A 271 -1.89 -1.68 -32.01
C ILE A 271 -2.17 -3.02 -31.31
N ARG A 272 -2.46 -2.99 -30.01
CA ARG A 272 -2.84 -4.18 -29.24
C ARG A 272 -4.20 -4.73 -29.64
N ARG A 273 -5.14 -3.87 -30.10
CA ARG A 273 -6.46 -4.31 -30.59
C ARG A 273 -6.39 -4.79 -32.03
N ASN A 274 -5.46 -4.28 -32.82
CA ASN A 274 -5.32 -4.58 -34.27
C ASN A 274 -4.34 -5.73 -34.56
N SER A 275 -3.85 -6.42 -33.52
CA SER A 275 -3.00 -7.59 -33.67
C SER A 275 -3.76 -8.72 -34.40
N THR A 276 -3.22 -9.19 -35.53
CA THR A 276 -3.76 -10.30 -36.32
C THR A 276 -3.56 -11.67 -35.68
N LYS A 277 -2.89 -11.73 -34.52
CA LYS A 277 -2.74 -12.97 -33.78
C LYS A 277 -4.07 -13.37 -33.12
N PRO A 278 -4.45 -14.66 -33.18
CA PRO A 278 -5.67 -15.12 -32.49
C PRO A 278 -5.56 -14.74 -31.04
N ARG A 279 -6.48 -13.89 -30.61
CA ARG A 279 -6.56 -13.51 -29.20
C ARG A 279 -6.91 -14.74 -28.40
N HIS A 280 -6.07 -15.10 -27.46
CA HIS A 280 -6.53 -15.96 -26.38
C HIS A 280 -7.76 -15.29 -25.75
N ARG A 281 -8.80 -16.07 -25.43
CA ARG A 281 -10.09 -15.60 -24.82
C ARG A 281 -9.90 -14.68 -23.59
N SER A 282 -8.68 -14.45 -23.13
CA SER A 282 -8.29 -13.62 -22.00
C SER A 282 -7.72 -12.23 -22.37
N GLU A 283 -7.56 -11.89 -23.67
CA GLU A 283 -7.05 -10.57 -24.03
C GLU A 283 -8.16 -9.53 -23.95
N GLN A 284 -7.99 -8.67 -22.99
CA GLN A 284 -8.99 -7.72 -22.51
C GLN A 284 -8.85 -6.37 -23.22
N ASN A 285 -9.95 -5.62 -23.16
CA ASN A 285 -10.03 -4.28 -23.73
C ASN A 285 -9.41 -3.21 -22.81
N CYS A 286 -8.72 -3.60 -21.73
CA CYS A 286 -8.11 -2.67 -20.80
C CYS A 286 -6.77 -3.18 -20.26
N ILE A 287 -5.95 -2.26 -19.82
CA ILE A 287 -4.75 -2.51 -19.03
C ILE A 287 -5.17 -2.43 -17.57
N GLU A 288 -4.85 -3.47 -16.81
CA GLU A 288 -5.11 -3.49 -15.38
C GLU A 288 -4.34 -2.39 -14.66
N LEU A 289 -5.04 -1.64 -13.81
CA LEU A 289 -4.47 -0.74 -12.84
C LEU A 289 -5.20 -0.93 -11.52
N ILE A 290 -4.44 -1.30 -10.50
CA ILE A 290 -4.91 -1.46 -9.13
C ILE A 290 -4.33 -0.30 -8.32
N ARG A 291 -5.19 0.39 -7.59
CA ARG A 291 -4.78 1.52 -6.74
C ARG A 291 -3.97 1.02 -5.56
N SER A 292 -2.99 1.79 -5.14
CA SER A 292 -2.27 1.54 -3.90
C SER A 292 -3.20 1.58 -2.69
N SER A 293 -2.85 0.85 -1.63
CA SER A 293 -3.55 0.91 -0.35
C SER A 293 -3.53 2.32 0.24
N SER A 294 -4.57 2.68 0.96
CA SER A 294 -4.63 3.97 1.66
C SER A 294 -3.95 3.91 3.03
N SER A 295 -3.73 5.06 3.64
CA SER A 295 -3.40 5.14 5.06
C SER A 295 -4.67 5.12 5.91
N CYS A 296 -4.62 4.46 7.06
CA CYS A 296 -5.66 4.57 8.09
C CYS A 296 -5.87 6.03 8.49
N GLY A 297 -7.13 6.44 8.62
CA GLY A 297 -7.47 7.82 8.93
C GLY A 297 -7.41 8.75 7.71
N SER A 298 -7.29 8.22 6.49
CA SER A 298 -7.34 8.98 5.25
C SER A 298 -8.38 8.41 4.27
N GLY A 299 -8.86 9.21 3.32
CA GLY A 299 -9.92 8.80 2.41
C GLY A 299 -11.18 8.43 3.18
N ILE A 300 -11.83 7.33 2.79
CA ILE A 300 -13.06 6.87 3.44
C ILE A 300 -12.85 6.47 4.91
N THR A 301 -11.66 6.00 5.28
CA THR A 301 -11.37 5.61 6.67
C THR A 301 -11.14 6.80 7.60
N SER A 302 -11.05 8.03 7.07
CA SER A 302 -10.89 9.24 7.88
C SER A 302 -12.12 9.57 8.73
N ILE A 303 -13.28 9.01 8.39
CA ILE A 303 -14.49 9.14 9.21
C ILE A 303 -14.30 8.66 10.65
N ALA A 304 -13.34 7.76 10.92
CA ALA A 304 -13.00 7.33 12.26
C ALA A 304 -12.56 8.49 13.17
N THR A 305 -12.05 9.57 12.59
CA THR A 305 -11.67 10.78 13.33
C THR A 305 -12.81 11.81 13.45
N GLY A 306 -13.97 11.49 12.91
CA GLY A 306 -15.11 12.43 12.81
C GLY A 306 -14.96 13.51 11.74
N THR A 307 -13.90 13.44 10.93
CA THR A 307 -13.62 14.39 9.85
C THR A 307 -13.33 13.66 8.55
N LEU A 308 -13.61 14.30 7.41
CA LEU A 308 -13.26 13.75 6.11
C LEU A 308 -11.94 14.34 5.64
N MET A 309 -10.96 13.47 5.42
CA MET A 309 -9.64 13.82 4.93
C MET A 309 -9.39 13.14 3.58
N ALA A 310 -8.60 13.80 2.75
CA ALA A 310 -8.19 13.22 1.48
C ALA A 310 -7.41 11.91 1.67
N ARG A 311 -7.58 10.97 0.74
CA ARG A 311 -6.87 9.70 0.71
C ARG A 311 -5.37 9.92 0.55
N GLU A 312 -4.58 9.33 1.42
CA GLU A 312 -3.13 9.30 1.38
C GLU A 312 -2.62 7.87 1.12
N GLN A 313 -1.54 7.75 0.36
CA GLN A 313 -0.84 6.49 0.12
C GLN A 313 0.26 6.31 1.14
N VAL A 314 0.57 5.05 1.47
CA VAL A 314 1.60 4.68 2.45
C VAL A 314 2.90 4.35 1.74
N ASN A 315 4.00 4.89 2.28
CA ASN A 315 5.34 4.47 1.92
C ASN A 315 5.78 3.30 2.82
N GLN A 316 6.18 2.19 2.24
CA GLN A 316 6.68 1.04 2.98
C GLN A 316 8.11 1.25 3.50
N LEU A 317 8.83 2.21 2.93
CA LEU A 317 10.23 2.49 3.21
C LEU A 317 10.38 3.80 3.99
N THR A 318 11.61 4.07 4.44
CA THR A 318 12.00 5.40 4.89
C THR A 318 12.07 6.36 3.68
N ALA A 319 11.62 7.58 3.84
CA ALA A 319 11.71 8.61 2.78
C ALA A 319 13.00 9.44 2.92
N PHE A 320 14.11 8.77 3.20
CA PHE A 320 15.46 9.37 3.33
C PHE A 320 16.41 8.70 2.35
N ILE A 321 17.42 9.43 1.88
CA ILE A 321 18.57 8.84 1.19
C ILE A 321 19.49 8.28 2.29
N ASP A 322 19.13 7.15 2.83
CA ASP A 322 19.76 6.56 4.01
C ASP A 322 20.27 5.13 3.79
N GLY A 323 20.20 4.62 2.55
CA GLY A 323 20.61 3.28 2.20
C GLY A 323 19.65 2.21 2.72
N SER A 324 18.38 2.54 2.93
CA SER A 324 17.37 1.56 3.36
C SER A 324 17.22 0.43 2.35
N ASN A 325 17.45 0.68 1.06
CA ASN A 325 17.52 -0.34 0.03
C ASN A 325 18.69 -1.33 0.22
N ILE A 326 19.72 -0.95 0.99
CA ILE A 326 20.87 -1.80 1.36
C ILE A 326 20.62 -2.47 2.71
N TYR A 327 20.17 -1.70 3.70
CA TYR A 327 20.12 -2.10 5.12
C TYR A 327 18.73 -2.52 5.60
N GLY A 328 17.68 -2.23 4.84
CA GLY A 328 16.28 -2.45 5.21
C GLY A 328 15.65 -1.29 5.96
N SER A 329 14.33 -1.19 5.87
CA SER A 329 13.49 -0.19 6.56
C SER A 329 12.79 -0.78 7.80
N SER A 330 13.31 -1.87 8.36
CA SER A 330 12.86 -2.47 9.61
C SER A 330 14.03 -3.12 10.35
N ALA A 331 13.98 -3.08 11.68
CA ALA A 331 15.01 -3.70 12.52
C ALA A 331 15.13 -5.21 12.26
N ASN A 332 14.03 -5.88 11.97
CA ASN A 332 14.02 -7.31 11.69
C ASN A 332 14.85 -7.65 10.44
N LEU A 333 14.59 -6.98 9.31
CA LEU A 333 15.34 -7.19 8.07
C LEU A 333 16.81 -6.76 8.24
N ALA A 334 17.05 -5.60 8.84
CA ALA A 334 18.40 -5.09 9.09
C ALA A 334 19.24 -6.08 9.91
N ASN A 335 18.67 -6.62 10.98
CA ASN A 335 19.32 -7.64 11.81
C ASN A 335 19.57 -8.96 11.06
N HIS A 336 18.69 -9.32 10.12
CA HIS A 336 18.86 -10.54 9.33
C HIS A 336 19.95 -10.39 8.27
N LEU A 337 20.14 -9.19 7.74
CA LEU A 337 21.19 -8.89 6.77
C LEU A 337 22.60 -8.83 7.39
N ARG A 338 22.73 -8.74 8.72
CA ARG A 338 24.03 -8.68 9.40
C ARG A 338 24.68 -10.06 9.54
N ASP A 339 25.99 -10.11 9.34
CA ASP A 339 26.82 -11.26 9.68
C ASP A 339 27.04 -11.30 11.20
N LYS A 340 26.35 -12.22 11.87
CA LYS A 340 26.44 -12.42 13.33
C LYS A 340 27.47 -13.46 13.72
N THR A 341 28.16 -14.08 12.76
CA THR A 341 29.19 -15.07 13.03
C THR A 341 30.52 -14.43 13.44
N ARG A 342 30.68 -13.12 13.15
CA ARG A 342 31.86 -12.31 13.44
C ARG A 342 31.44 -10.96 13.99
N ASP A 343 32.16 -10.49 14.98
CA ASP A 343 31.98 -9.14 15.53
C ASP A 343 32.77 -8.12 14.69
N SER A 344 32.48 -8.07 13.40
CA SER A 344 33.21 -7.26 12.42
C SER A 344 32.31 -6.23 11.73
N GLY A 345 31.04 -6.10 12.15
CA GLY A 345 30.09 -5.17 11.54
C GLY A 345 29.71 -5.48 10.08
N GLN A 346 30.19 -6.58 9.51
CA GLN A 346 29.95 -6.93 8.11
C GLN A 346 28.49 -7.34 7.86
N MET A 347 28.06 -7.20 6.63
CA MET A 347 26.81 -7.77 6.14
C MET A 347 27.06 -9.22 5.65
N ARG A 348 26.02 -10.06 5.78
CA ARG A 348 26.01 -11.41 5.24
C ARG A 348 26.27 -11.38 3.73
N SER A 349 27.06 -12.29 3.26
CA SER A 349 27.35 -12.43 1.83
C SER A 349 27.51 -13.89 1.44
N LEU A 350 27.22 -14.19 0.17
CA LEU A 350 27.54 -15.46 -0.47
C LEU A 350 28.86 -15.29 -1.21
N ILE A 351 29.76 -16.27 -1.07
CA ILE A 351 31.03 -16.29 -1.78
C ILE A 351 30.91 -17.23 -2.97
N ILE A 352 31.13 -16.73 -4.18
CA ILE A 352 31.19 -17.50 -5.42
C ILE A 352 32.50 -17.13 -6.13
N ASP A 353 33.33 -18.10 -6.40
CA ASP A 353 34.64 -17.89 -7.06
C ASP A 353 35.49 -16.79 -6.40
N GLY A 354 35.51 -16.76 -5.07
CA GLY A 354 36.25 -15.79 -4.27
C GLY A 354 35.66 -14.37 -4.24
N LYS A 355 34.50 -14.13 -4.86
CA LYS A 355 33.82 -12.83 -4.89
C LYS A 355 32.59 -12.82 -4.00
N GLN A 356 32.36 -11.68 -3.33
CA GLN A 356 31.17 -11.48 -2.50
C GLN A 356 29.96 -11.12 -3.36
N TYR A 357 28.83 -11.76 -3.08
CA TYR A 357 27.50 -11.50 -3.62
C TYR A 357 26.51 -11.34 -2.49
N LEU A 358 25.32 -10.81 -2.78
CA LEU A 358 24.22 -10.75 -1.82
C LEU A 358 23.92 -12.16 -1.26
N PRO A 359 23.47 -12.28 -0.01
CA PRO A 359 23.03 -13.57 0.54
C PRO A 359 21.79 -14.07 -0.19
N LEU A 360 21.58 -15.38 -0.20
CA LEU A 360 20.36 -15.96 -0.73
C LEU A 360 19.19 -15.71 0.23
N ASN A 361 18.03 -15.46 -0.35
CA ASN A 361 16.78 -15.39 0.37
C ASN A 361 16.23 -16.79 0.61
N GLU A 362 16.30 -17.27 1.83
CA GLU A 362 15.81 -18.58 2.26
C GLU A 362 14.27 -18.61 2.41
N ALA A 363 13.54 -17.95 1.52
CA ALA A 363 12.08 -17.79 1.52
C ALA A 363 11.51 -17.14 2.80
N ARG A 364 12.32 -16.43 3.56
CA ARG A 364 11.91 -15.75 4.80
C ARG A 364 11.35 -14.36 4.57
N PHE A 365 11.83 -13.69 3.52
CA PHE A 365 11.43 -12.33 3.19
C PHE A 365 10.84 -12.24 1.80
N PRO A 366 9.86 -11.38 1.60
CA PRO A 366 9.33 -11.11 0.29
C PRO A 366 10.42 -10.61 -0.67
N ASN A 367 10.36 -10.99 -1.94
CA ASN A 367 11.24 -10.48 -2.99
C ASN A 367 10.58 -10.60 -4.38
N ASP A 368 11.05 -9.78 -5.33
CA ASP A 368 10.59 -9.75 -6.72
C ASP A 368 11.21 -10.83 -7.61
N CYS A 369 11.75 -11.86 -7.03
CA CYS A 369 12.38 -12.91 -7.79
C CYS A 369 11.36 -13.74 -8.57
N GLN A 370 11.48 -13.71 -9.89
CA GLN A 370 10.60 -14.41 -10.83
C GLN A 370 11.20 -15.71 -11.37
N GLN A 371 12.16 -16.30 -10.67
CA GLN A 371 12.77 -17.54 -11.11
C GLN A 371 11.80 -18.73 -10.95
N ASP A 372 11.66 -19.51 -12.01
CA ASP A 372 11.03 -20.83 -11.91
C ASP A 372 12.01 -21.77 -11.18
N PRO A 373 11.68 -22.28 -9.98
CA PRO A 373 12.55 -23.17 -9.21
C PRO A 373 12.90 -24.46 -9.97
N ARG A 374 12.11 -24.81 -10.99
CA ARG A 374 12.36 -25.98 -11.83
C ARG A 374 13.41 -25.73 -12.93
N ARG A 375 13.71 -24.46 -13.22
CA ARG A 375 14.62 -24.04 -14.29
C ARG A 375 15.91 -23.42 -13.80
N SER A 376 15.93 -22.96 -12.55
CA SER A 376 17.10 -22.34 -11.95
C SER A 376 17.48 -23.05 -10.66
N HIS A 377 18.74 -23.43 -10.56
CA HIS A 377 19.33 -23.98 -9.32
C HIS A 377 19.80 -22.88 -8.36
N PHE A 378 19.81 -21.64 -8.81
CA PHE A 378 20.17 -20.49 -7.99
C PHE A 378 18.91 -19.90 -7.33
N GLY A 379 19.00 -19.69 -6.02
CA GLY A 379 17.96 -18.97 -5.28
C GLY A 379 17.96 -17.48 -5.59
N CYS A 380 16.92 -16.80 -5.12
CA CYS A 380 16.82 -15.36 -5.19
C CYS A 380 17.75 -14.71 -4.17
N PHE A 381 18.30 -13.56 -4.48
CA PHE A 381 19.14 -12.80 -3.57
C PHE A 381 18.29 -11.94 -2.59
N LEU A 382 18.86 -11.67 -1.43
CA LEU A 382 18.27 -10.83 -0.40
C LEU A 382 19.07 -9.55 -0.25
N ALA A 383 18.37 -8.41 -0.20
CA ALA A 383 18.89 -7.09 0.10
C ALA A 383 17.95 -6.35 1.05
N GLY A 384 18.23 -5.10 1.36
CA GLY A 384 17.35 -4.23 2.14
C GLY A 384 16.05 -3.87 1.42
N ASP A 385 16.03 -3.95 0.10
CA ASP A 385 14.85 -3.75 -0.73
C ASP A 385 14.44 -5.04 -1.44
N SER A 386 13.16 -5.35 -1.44
CA SER A 386 12.61 -6.56 -2.04
C SER A 386 12.74 -6.60 -3.58
N ARG A 387 12.85 -5.43 -4.22
CA ARG A 387 12.99 -5.26 -5.67
C ARG A 387 14.41 -5.50 -6.19
N ALA A 388 15.36 -5.85 -5.34
CA ALA A 388 16.77 -6.05 -5.72
C ALA A 388 16.97 -7.06 -6.87
N ASN A 389 16.05 -8.02 -7.04
CA ASN A 389 16.10 -9.04 -8.09
C ASN A 389 15.32 -8.67 -9.36
N GLU A 390 14.75 -7.46 -9.47
CA GLU A 390 13.90 -7.06 -10.58
C GLU A 390 14.64 -7.15 -11.93
N GLN A 391 15.91 -6.70 -11.96
CA GLN A 391 16.76 -6.79 -13.13
C GLN A 391 18.25 -6.79 -12.75
N LEU A 392 19.10 -7.27 -13.69
CA LEU A 392 20.53 -7.52 -13.41
C LEU A 392 21.33 -6.26 -13.06
N GLY A 393 21.03 -5.12 -13.66
CA GLY A 393 21.72 -3.86 -13.37
C GLY A 393 21.44 -3.37 -11.95
N LEU A 394 20.18 -3.48 -11.50
CA LEU A 394 19.80 -3.15 -10.14
C LEU A 394 20.45 -4.12 -9.13
N LEU A 395 20.45 -5.41 -9.43
CA LEU A 395 21.12 -6.43 -8.62
C LEU A 395 22.63 -6.17 -8.49
N ALA A 396 23.27 -5.72 -9.57
CA ALA A 396 24.66 -5.32 -9.57
C ALA A 396 24.92 -4.11 -8.66
N MET A 397 24.02 -3.12 -8.65
CA MET A 397 24.10 -1.97 -7.74
C MET A 397 24.02 -2.41 -6.28
N HIS A 398 23.04 -3.24 -5.92
CA HIS A 398 22.94 -3.78 -4.56
C HIS A 398 24.20 -4.58 -4.15
N THR A 399 24.76 -5.37 -5.07
CA THR A 399 25.99 -6.12 -4.83
C THR A 399 27.19 -5.21 -4.64
N LEU A 400 27.29 -4.13 -5.41
CA LEU A 400 28.36 -3.13 -5.27
C LEU A 400 28.35 -2.51 -3.87
N TRP A 401 27.20 -2.05 -3.40
CA TRP A 401 27.06 -1.42 -2.10
C TRP A 401 27.27 -2.40 -0.93
N LEU A 402 26.86 -3.65 -1.06
CA LEU A 402 27.22 -4.70 -0.10
C LEU A 402 28.75 -4.85 0.02
N ARG A 403 29.44 -4.91 -1.12
CA ARG A 403 30.92 -5.05 -1.14
C ARG A 403 31.59 -3.84 -0.52
N GLU A 404 31.12 -2.63 -0.82
CA GLU A 404 31.65 -1.41 -0.26
C GLU A 404 31.42 -1.32 1.25
N HIS A 405 30.22 -1.68 1.73
CA HIS A 405 29.97 -1.79 3.17
C HIS A 405 30.96 -2.75 3.84
N ASN A 406 31.11 -3.95 3.29
CA ASN A 406 32.00 -4.96 3.88
C ASN A 406 33.47 -4.55 3.78
N ARG A 407 33.87 -3.79 2.75
CA ARG A 407 35.22 -3.23 2.65
C ARG A 407 35.50 -2.25 3.79
N ILE A 408 34.56 -1.31 4.03
CA ILE A 408 34.67 -0.31 5.11
C ILE A 408 34.66 -1.01 6.47
N ALA A 409 33.73 -1.93 6.70
CA ALA A 409 33.60 -2.66 7.97
C ALA A 409 34.91 -3.39 8.32
N ARG A 410 35.56 -4.05 7.34
CA ARG A 410 36.86 -4.68 7.55
C ARG A 410 38.00 -3.71 7.82
N ALA A 411 37.92 -2.47 7.31
CA ALA A 411 38.92 -1.47 7.53
C ALA A 411 38.80 -0.78 8.90
N LEU A 412 37.61 -0.85 9.52
CA LEU A 412 37.33 -0.30 10.84
C LEU A 412 37.48 -1.32 11.98
N ALA A 413 37.44 -2.62 11.68
CA ALA A 413 37.66 -3.71 12.64
C ALA A 413 39.17 -3.99 12.83
#